data_9fd7956e1162f87e144f43d5a141bb0e
#
_entry.id   9fd7956e1162f87e144f43d5a141bb0e
#
_cell.length_a   1.000
_cell.length_b   1.000
_cell.length_c   1.000
_cell.angle_alpha   90.00
_cell.angle_beta   90.00
_cell.angle_gamma   90.00
#
_symmetry.space_group_name_H-M   'P 1'
#
loop_
_entity.id
_entity.type
_entity.pdbx_description
1 polymer ?
#
loop_
_entity_poly.entity_id
_entity_poly.type
_entity_poly.pdbx_seq_one_letter_code
_entity_poly.pdbx_strand_id
1 'polypeptide(L)'
;MGDWWAPEGCDEVVTRTREMHEGQHLAAAVGDDFIGVQAYSRTRLTPEGLPDGPEPGVEVLDMGYEYWPDALEVSIRHAAEVTGSPVYVTENGIGTTDDTARIRYVTDALGGLGRCLDDGIDVRGYFYWSLLDNFEWAHGYQPQFGLVAVDRATQVRTPKPSAAWLGAIARANTLD
;
A
#
# COMPACT_ATOMS: atom_id res chain seq x y z
N MET A 1 5.87 3.41 -4.25
CA MET A 1 6.57 2.22 -4.79
C MET A 1 5.55 1.20 -5.20
N GLY A 2 5.84 0.34 -6.16
CA GLY A 2 4.92 -0.65 -6.66
C GLY A 2 5.48 -2.08 -6.60
N ASP A 3 4.59 -3.04 -6.39
CA ASP A 3 4.88 -4.43 -6.72
C ASP A 3 4.66 -4.61 -8.23
N TRP A 4 5.74 -4.77 -9.00
CA TRP A 4 5.73 -4.90 -10.45
C TRP A 4 5.77 -6.38 -10.82
N TRP A 5 4.81 -6.82 -11.59
CA TRP A 5 4.69 -8.21 -12.02
C TRP A 5 4.61 -8.31 -13.56
N ALA A 6 5.23 -9.32 -14.14
CA ALA A 6 5.13 -9.65 -15.56
C ALA A 6 5.04 -11.17 -15.72
N PRO A 7 4.58 -11.68 -16.89
CA PRO A 7 4.55 -13.11 -17.17
C PRO A 7 5.92 -13.77 -17.05
N GLU A 8 5.93 -15.09 -16.85
CA GLU A 8 7.14 -15.90 -16.77
C GLU A 8 8.09 -15.65 -17.96
N GLY A 9 9.37 -15.48 -17.66
CA GLY A 9 10.41 -15.15 -18.66
C GLY A 9 10.52 -13.65 -18.97
N CYS A 10 9.77 -12.78 -18.32
CA CYS A 10 9.80 -11.32 -18.52
C CYS A 10 10.46 -10.56 -17.34
N ASP A 11 11.35 -11.19 -16.58
CA ASP A 11 12.01 -10.56 -15.40
C ASP A 11 12.78 -9.30 -15.76
N GLU A 12 13.36 -9.21 -16.94
CA GLU A 12 14.04 -8.02 -17.45
C GLU A 12 13.06 -6.83 -17.63
N VAL A 13 11.81 -7.12 -17.96
CA VAL A 13 10.75 -6.09 -18.09
C VAL A 13 10.45 -5.49 -16.74
N VAL A 14 10.27 -6.33 -15.70
CA VAL A 14 10.05 -5.90 -14.33
C VAL A 14 11.23 -5.06 -13.84
N THR A 15 12.45 -5.57 -14.00
CA THR A 15 13.68 -4.88 -13.59
C THR A 15 13.80 -3.51 -14.23
N ARG A 16 13.63 -3.43 -15.55
CA ARG A 16 13.71 -2.16 -16.30
C ARG A 16 12.61 -1.19 -15.88
N THR A 17 11.38 -1.67 -15.69
CA THR A 17 10.26 -0.81 -15.29
C THR A 17 10.49 -0.25 -13.89
N ARG A 18 10.92 -1.10 -12.96
CA ARG A 18 11.26 -0.69 -11.58
C ARG A 18 12.37 0.35 -11.58
N GLU A 19 13.46 0.11 -12.32
CA GLU A 19 14.57 1.06 -12.43
C GLU A 19 14.10 2.42 -12.99
N MET A 20 13.24 2.41 -14.01
CA MET A 20 12.74 3.62 -14.64
C MET A 20 11.81 4.44 -13.72
N HIS A 21 10.97 3.77 -12.92
CA HIS A 21 9.98 4.43 -12.07
C HIS A 21 10.48 4.73 -10.66
N GLU A 22 11.38 3.92 -10.12
CA GLU A 22 11.79 3.97 -8.72
C GLU A 22 13.30 4.11 -8.54
N GLY A 23 14.11 3.52 -9.43
CA GLY A 23 15.55 3.37 -9.24
C GLY A 23 16.27 4.69 -8.99
N GLN A 24 15.97 5.73 -9.76
CA GLN A 24 16.61 7.05 -9.59
C GLN A 24 16.24 7.70 -8.25
N HIS A 25 14.99 7.53 -7.79
CA HIS A 25 14.54 8.10 -6.53
C HIS A 25 15.15 7.35 -5.34
N LEU A 26 15.17 6.01 -5.41
CA LEU A 26 15.78 5.19 -4.36
C LEU A 26 17.29 5.40 -4.28
N ALA A 27 17.98 5.49 -5.44
CA ALA A 27 19.41 5.79 -5.47
C ALA A 27 19.74 7.16 -4.88
N ALA A 28 18.89 8.17 -5.11
CA ALA A 28 19.06 9.50 -4.55
C ALA A 28 18.79 9.55 -3.04
N ALA A 29 18.00 8.62 -2.50
CA ALA A 29 17.65 8.52 -1.08
C ALA A 29 18.69 7.73 -0.26
N VAL A 30 19.72 7.16 -0.89
CA VAL A 30 20.80 6.48 -0.15
C VAL A 30 21.53 7.48 0.73
N GLY A 31 21.52 7.21 2.05
CA GLY A 31 22.12 8.09 3.05
C GLY A 31 21.17 9.09 3.70
N ASP A 32 19.88 9.09 3.31
CA ASP A 32 18.85 9.82 4.03
C ASP A 32 18.54 9.17 5.38
N ASP A 33 17.97 9.92 6.32
CA ASP A 33 17.62 9.44 7.66
C ASP A 33 16.56 8.34 7.66
N PHE A 34 15.70 8.30 6.64
CA PHE A 34 14.68 7.26 6.42
C PHE A 34 14.14 7.30 4.98
N ILE A 35 13.46 6.24 4.58
CA ILE A 35 12.69 6.17 3.33
C ILE A 35 11.20 6.01 3.61
N GLY A 36 10.35 6.79 2.90
CA GLY A 36 8.90 6.66 2.93
C GLY A 36 8.40 5.69 1.86
N VAL A 37 7.59 4.70 2.27
CA VAL A 37 6.97 3.71 1.39
C VAL A 37 5.47 3.96 1.28
N GLN A 38 4.96 4.04 0.05
CA GLN A 38 3.53 4.10 -0.27
C GLN A 38 3.21 2.89 -1.15
N ALA A 39 2.28 2.02 -0.71
CA ALA A 39 1.94 0.82 -1.46
C ALA A 39 0.46 0.45 -1.28
N TYR A 40 -0.23 0.11 -2.38
CA TYR A 40 -1.66 -0.19 -2.40
C TYR A 40 -2.00 -1.49 -3.11
N SER A 41 -1.28 -1.81 -4.21
CA SER A 41 -1.53 -2.97 -5.04
C SER A 41 -0.30 -3.29 -5.89
N ARG A 42 -0.37 -4.37 -6.68
CA ARG A 42 0.62 -4.64 -7.72
C ARG A 42 0.21 -3.99 -9.05
N THR A 43 1.20 -3.79 -9.93
CA THR A 43 0.98 -3.40 -11.31
C THR A 43 1.43 -4.54 -12.22
N ARG A 44 0.50 -5.10 -12.98
CA ARG A 44 0.81 -6.10 -13.99
C ARG A 44 1.31 -5.41 -15.26
N LEU A 45 2.27 -6.05 -15.90
CA LEU A 45 2.90 -5.58 -17.12
C LEU A 45 2.72 -6.61 -18.23
N THR A 46 2.52 -6.13 -19.45
CA THR A 46 2.65 -6.97 -20.65
C THR A 46 4.12 -7.32 -20.90
N PRO A 47 4.42 -8.31 -21.77
CA PRO A 47 5.81 -8.60 -22.18
C PRO A 47 6.56 -7.39 -22.77
N GLU A 48 5.84 -6.40 -23.30
CA GLU A 48 6.40 -5.17 -23.83
C GLU A 48 6.65 -4.10 -22.74
N GLY A 49 6.19 -4.34 -21.50
CA GLY A 49 6.36 -3.45 -20.37
C GLY A 49 5.30 -2.35 -20.26
N LEU A 50 4.14 -2.55 -20.86
CA LEU A 50 3.00 -1.67 -20.71
C LEU A 50 2.11 -2.14 -19.54
N PRO A 51 1.44 -1.22 -18.80
CA PRO A 51 0.46 -1.62 -17.81
C PRO A 51 -0.59 -2.57 -18.40
N ASP A 52 -0.82 -3.69 -17.73
CA ASP A 52 -1.87 -4.65 -18.02
C ASP A 52 -3.01 -4.48 -17.01
N GLY A 53 -4.20 -4.97 -17.36
CA GLY A 53 -5.33 -4.96 -16.43
C GLY A 53 -5.21 -6.00 -15.32
N PRO A 54 -6.18 -6.02 -14.38
CA PRO A 54 -6.25 -7.05 -13.35
C PRO A 54 -6.30 -8.45 -13.93
N GLU A 55 -5.71 -9.40 -13.21
CA GLU A 55 -5.74 -10.81 -13.60
C GLU A 55 -7.18 -11.35 -13.57
N PRO A 56 -7.60 -12.13 -14.58
CA PRO A 56 -8.94 -12.71 -14.60
C PRO A 56 -9.21 -13.55 -13.33
N GLY A 57 -10.33 -13.22 -12.64
CA GLY A 57 -10.74 -13.94 -11.43
C GLY A 57 -10.15 -13.42 -10.11
N VAL A 58 -9.28 -12.42 -10.15
CA VAL A 58 -8.80 -11.74 -8.94
C VAL A 58 -9.82 -10.69 -8.48
N GLU A 59 -9.93 -10.50 -7.16
CA GLU A 59 -10.75 -9.44 -6.58
C GLU A 59 -10.22 -8.07 -6.99
N VAL A 60 -11.09 -7.23 -7.57
CA VAL A 60 -10.74 -5.87 -8.02
C VAL A 60 -11.41 -4.86 -7.10
N LEU A 61 -10.66 -3.87 -6.67
CA LEU A 61 -11.11 -2.80 -5.78
C LEU A 61 -11.78 -1.65 -6.55
N ASP A 62 -12.49 -0.78 -5.84
CA ASP A 62 -13.23 0.37 -6.41
C ASP A 62 -12.34 1.30 -7.28
N MET A 63 -11.03 1.30 -7.02
CA MET A 63 -10.04 2.07 -7.80
C MET A 63 -9.62 1.38 -9.11
N GLY A 64 -10.11 0.16 -9.39
CA GLY A 64 -9.79 -0.59 -10.60
C GLY A 64 -8.49 -1.39 -10.55
N TYR A 65 -7.83 -1.50 -9.41
CA TYR A 65 -6.66 -2.36 -9.21
C TYR A 65 -6.99 -3.59 -8.33
N GLU A 66 -6.10 -4.57 -8.34
CA GLU A 66 -6.30 -5.82 -7.63
C GLU A 66 -6.26 -5.65 -6.10
N TYR A 67 -7.05 -6.48 -5.39
CA TYR A 67 -6.83 -6.71 -3.97
C TYR A 67 -5.50 -7.45 -3.79
N TRP A 68 -4.45 -6.70 -3.43
CA TRP A 68 -3.08 -7.25 -3.36
C TRP A 68 -2.30 -6.68 -2.18
N PRO A 69 -2.61 -7.11 -0.94
CA PRO A 69 -1.96 -6.58 0.27
C PRO A 69 -0.46 -6.89 0.34
N ASP A 70 0.02 -7.94 -0.35
CA ASP A 70 1.44 -8.33 -0.39
C ASP A 70 2.33 -7.24 -1.01
N ALA A 71 1.76 -6.32 -1.79
CA ALA A 71 2.50 -5.18 -2.34
C ALA A 71 3.23 -4.38 -1.24
N LEU A 72 2.69 -4.32 -0.03
CA LEU A 72 3.32 -3.61 1.08
C LEU A 72 4.63 -4.27 1.48
N GLU A 73 4.64 -5.58 1.70
CA GLU A 73 5.85 -6.33 2.06
C GLU A 73 6.92 -6.20 0.98
N VAL A 74 6.56 -6.42 -0.28
CA VAL A 74 7.47 -6.31 -1.43
C VAL A 74 8.09 -4.92 -1.49
N SER A 75 7.30 -3.87 -1.32
CA SER A 75 7.78 -2.48 -1.37
C SER A 75 8.70 -2.14 -0.20
N ILE A 76 8.40 -2.60 1.02
CA ILE A 76 9.26 -2.41 2.20
C ILE A 76 10.63 -3.07 1.97
N ARG A 77 10.62 -4.35 1.56
CA ARG A 77 11.85 -5.12 1.32
C ARG A 77 12.73 -4.46 0.26
N HIS A 78 12.12 -4.06 -0.85
CA HIS A 78 12.86 -3.40 -1.94
C HIS A 78 13.45 -2.06 -1.52
N ALA A 79 12.69 -1.23 -0.80
CA ALA A 79 13.17 0.04 -0.29
C ALA A 79 14.36 -0.14 0.67
N ALA A 80 14.22 -1.05 1.63
CA ALA A 80 15.28 -1.33 2.61
C ALA A 80 16.54 -1.90 1.95
N GLU A 81 16.38 -2.81 0.98
CA GLU A 81 17.50 -3.41 0.24
C GLU A 81 18.31 -2.36 -0.53
N VAL A 82 17.63 -1.45 -1.23
CA VAL A 82 18.31 -0.47 -2.08
C VAL A 82 18.92 0.68 -1.26
N THR A 83 18.20 1.19 -0.25
CA THR A 83 18.64 2.39 0.47
C THR A 83 19.45 2.08 1.72
N GLY A 84 19.25 0.94 2.35
CA GLY A 84 19.81 0.62 3.66
C GLY A 84 19.26 1.49 4.79
N SER A 85 18.25 2.32 4.51
CA SER A 85 17.69 3.29 5.46
C SER A 85 16.49 2.71 6.22
N PRO A 86 16.19 3.22 7.44
CA PRO A 86 14.95 2.91 8.12
C PRO A 86 13.73 3.21 7.26
N VAL A 87 12.70 2.37 7.34
CA VAL A 87 11.48 2.49 6.54
C VAL A 87 10.32 3.04 7.37
N TYR A 88 9.59 4.02 6.83
CA TYR A 88 8.26 4.38 7.28
C TYR A 88 7.25 4.06 6.19
N VAL A 89 6.21 3.28 6.50
CA VAL A 89 5.05 3.15 5.62
C VAL A 89 4.24 4.43 5.75
N THR A 90 4.38 5.32 4.79
CA THR A 90 3.72 6.63 4.80
C THR A 90 2.30 6.57 4.25
N GLU A 91 1.98 5.56 3.43
CA GLU A 91 0.62 5.29 2.98
C GLU A 91 0.41 3.81 2.66
N ASN A 92 -0.71 3.26 3.14
CA ASN A 92 -1.25 1.97 2.74
C ASN A 92 -2.74 1.93 3.08
N GLY A 93 -3.58 1.36 2.22
CA GLY A 93 -5.01 1.28 2.44
C GLY A 93 -5.78 0.89 1.19
N ILE A 94 -7.10 0.87 1.27
CA ILE A 94 -7.99 0.63 0.12
C ILE A 94 -9.18 1.57 0.11
N GLY A 95 -9.63 1.93 -1.11
CA GLY A 95 -10.90 2.58 -1.35
C GLY A 95 -12.01 1.53 -1.43
N THR A 96 -12.89 1.49 -0.43
CA THR A 96 -14.02 0.56 -0.38
C THR A 96 -15.13 1.08 0.52
N THR A 97 -16.37 0.77 0.18
CA THR A 97 -17.54 0.99 1.04
C THR A 97 -17.73 -0.13 2.07
N ASP A 98 -17.08 -1.29 1.87
CA ASP A 98 -17.09 -2.42 2.81
C ASP A 98 -15.96 -2.29 3.82
N ASP A 99 -16.30 -1.87 5.03
CA ASP A 99 -15.33 -1.71 6.11
C ASP A 99 -14.72 -3.05 6.60
N THR A 100 -15.43 -4.17 6.38
CA THR A 100 -14.90 -5.50 6.68
C THR A 100 -13.77 -5.87 5.71
N ALA A 101 -13.94 -5.56 4.42
CA ALA A 101 -12.89 -5.72 3.42
C ALA A 101 -11.67 -4.83 3.74
N ARG A 102 -11.90 -3.62 4.26
CA ARG A 102 -10.82 -2.74 4.73
C ARG A 102 -10.02 -3.36 5.86
N ILE A 103 -10.70 -3.89 6.90
CA ILE A 103 -10.04 -4.58 8.02
C ILE A 103 -9.24 -5.78 7.50
N ARG A 104 -9.83 -6.60 6.63
CA ARG A 104 -9.16 -7.77 6.03
C ARG A 104 -7.87 -7.34 5.30
N TYR A 105 -7.96 -6.35 4.40
CA TYR A 105 -6.82 -5.86 3.64
C TYR A 105 -5.68 -5.37 4.55
N VAL A 106 -6.01 -4.56 5.55
CA VAL A 106 -4.99 -4.02 6.47
C VAL A 106 -4.40 -5.11 7.36
N THR A 107 -5.21 -6.12 7.76
CA THR A 107 -4.70 -7.30 8.48
C THR A 107 -3.63 -8.03 7.67
N ASP A 108 -3.93 -8.32 6.40
CA ASP A 108 -3.01 -9.03 5.51
C ASP A 108 -1.74 -8.20 5.25
N ALA A 109 -1.90 -6.91 4.98
CA ALA A 109 -0.77 -5.99 4.75
C ALA A 109 0.13 -5.85 6.00
N LEU A 110 -0.46 -5.69 7.19
CA LEU A 110 0.30 -5.64 8.45
C LEU A 110 0.98 -6.98 8.76
N GLY A 111 0.38 -8.11 8.36
CA GLY A 111 1.03 -9.42 8.42
C GLY A 111 2.34 -9.45 7.60
N GLY A 112 2.32 -8.87 6.39
CA GLY A 112 3.52 -8.69 5.57
C GLY A 112 4.58 -7.79 6.22
N LEU A 113 4.13 -6.68 6.82
CA LEU A 113 5.01 -5.80 7.58
C LEU A 113 5.63 -6.53 8.79
N GLY A 114 4.84 -7.35 9.49
CA GLY A 114 5.33 -8.18 10.60
C GLY A 114 6.47 -9.10 10.16
N ARG A 115 6.33 -9.78 9.02
CA ARG A 115 7.41 -10.60 8.43
C ARG A 115 8.67 -9.78 8.12
N CYS A 116 8.53 -8.54 7.68
CA CYS A 116 9.69 -7.64 7.48
C CYS A 116 10.41 -7.36 8.81
N LEU A 117 9.67 -7.11 9.89
CA LEU A 117 10.24 -6.90 11.22
C LEU A 117 10.95 -8.15 11.75
N ASP A 118 10.32 -9.34 11.57
CA ASP A 118 10.89 -10.63 11.98
C ASP A 118 12.22 -10.92 11.24
N ASP A 119 12.33 -10.48 9.99
CA ASP A 119 13.54 -10.60 9.18
C ASP A 119 14.58 -9.49 9.46
N GLY A 120 14.31 -8.61 10.43
CA GLY A 120 15.25 -7.60 10.91
C GLY A 120 15.28 -6.32 10.09
N ILE A 121 14.28 -6.07 9.24
CA ILE A 121 14.16 -4.80 8.52
C ILE A 121 13.69 -3.72 9.52
N ASP A 122 14.37 -2.57 9.53
CA ASP A 122 14.08 -1.45 10.43
C ASP A 122 12.85 -0.66 9.95
N VAL A 123 11.65 -1.20 10.20
CA VAL A 123 10.38 -0.51 9.94
C VAL A 123 9.92 0.23 11.19
N ARG A 124 9.87 1.56 11.13
CA ARG A 124 9.65 2.43 12.30
C ARG A 124 8.24 2.98 12.44
N GLY A 125 7.40 2.86 11.41
CA GLY A 125 6.04 3.39 11.48
C GLY A 125 5.17 2.94 10.33
N TYR A 126 3.85 2.93 10.60
CA TYR A 126 2.82 2.63 9.63
C TYR A 126 1.72 3.69 9.69
N PHE A 127 1.40 4.31 8.57
CA PHE A 127 0.35 5.29 8.41
C PHE A 127 -0.67 4.78 7.39
N TYR A 128 -1.90 4.63 7.85
CA TYR A 128 -3.00 4.23 7.00
C TYR A 128 -3.49 5.41 6.14
N TRP A 129 -3.69 5.16 4.85
CA TRP A 129 -4.37 6.11 3.97
C TRP A 129 -5.84 5.72 3.80
N SER A 130 -6.77 6.51 4.36
CA SER A 130 -6.58 7.79 5.01
C SER A 130 -7.41 7.87 6.31
N LEU A 131 -7.20 8.89 7.13
CA LEU A 131 -8.02 9.09 8.33
C LEU A 131 -9.47 9.42 7.98
N LEU A 132 -9.69 10.35 7.05
CA LEU A 132 -11.02 10.80 6.64
C LEU A 132 -11.30 10.36 5.20
N ASP A 133 -12.57 10.09 4.87
CA ASP A 133 -12.94 9.98 3.45
C ASP A 133 -12.56 11.27 2.72
N ASN A 134 -11.71 11.16 1.72
CA ASN A 134 -11.03 12.25 1.03
C ASN A 134 -11.53 12.44 -0.42
N PHE A 135 -11.07 13.51 -1.04
CA PHE A 135 -11.19 13.71 -2.49
C PHE A 135 -10.07 12.95 -3.19
N GLU A 136 -10.45 11.92 -3.97
CA GLU A 136 -9.50 11.01 -4.61
C GLU A 136 -9.27 11.40 -6.08
N TRP A 137 -8.68 12.57 -6.30
CA TRP A 137 -8.26 13.10 -7.59
C TRP A 137 -9.32 12.92 -8.69
N ALA A 138 -9.01 12.18 -9.76
CA ALA A 138 -9.92 11.94 -10.88
C ALA A 138 -11.19 11.14 -10.52
N HIS A 139 -11.17 10.42 -9.39
CA HIS A 139 -12.31 9.65 -8.89
C HIS A 139 -13.24 10.46 -7.97
N GLY A 140 -12.86 11.71 -7.65
CA GLY A 140 -13.67 12.58 -6.81
C GLY A 140 -13.85 12.01 -5.38
N TYR A 141 -15.09 12.01 -4.90
CA TYR A 141 -15.44 11.48 -3.57
C TYR A 141 -16.05 10.06 -3.62
N GLN A 142 -15.95 9.38 -4.76
CA GLN A 142 -16.54 8.06 -4.90
C GLN A 142 -15.80 6.98 -4.08
N PRO A 143 -14.46 6.86 -4.15
CA PRO A 143 -13.73 5.91 -3.33
C PRO A 143 -13.71 6.37 -1.87
N GLN A 144 -13.97 5.44 -0.95
CA GLN A 144 -13.96 5.69 0.49
C GLN A 144 -12.71 5.07 1.11
N PHE A 145 -11.66 5.85 1.25
CA PHE A 145 -10.41 5.42 1.90
C PHE A 145 -10.45 5.58 3.42
N GLY A 146 -11.26 6.51 3.93
CA GLY A 146 -11.23 6.92 5.32
C GLY A 146 -11.54 5.81 6.33
N LEU A 147 -10.84 5.84 7.46
CA LEU A 147 -11.25 5.17 8.70
C LEU A 147 -12.46 5.88 9.34
N VAL A 148 -12.70 7.13 8.95
CA VAL A 148 -13.79 7.97 9.41
C VAL A 148 -14.57 8.46 8.21
N ALA A 149 -15.86 8.15 8.18
CA ALA A 149 -16.78 8.66 7.15
C ALA A 149 -17.02 10.17 7.33
N VAL A 150 -17.15 10.90 6.22
CA VAL A 150 -17.45 12.33 6.21
C VAL A 150 -18.74 12.57 5.42
N ASP A 151 -19.78 13.03 6.09
CA ASP A 151 -20.99 13.55 5.42
C ASP A 151 -20.65 14.88 4.75
N ARG A 152 -20.78 14.94 3.44
CA ARG A 152 -20.34 16.12 2.65
C ARG A 152 -21.24 17.35 2.84
N ALA A 153 -22.51 17.15 3.18
CA ALA A 153 -23.44 18.24 3.37
C ALA A 153 -23.31 18.87 4.77
N THR A 154 -23.16 18.03 5.80
CA THR A 154 -23.16 18.45 7.21
C THR A 154 -21.75 18.54 7.79
N GLN A 155 -20.76 17.95 7.14
CA GLN A 155 -19.38 17.79 7.62
C GLN A 155 -19.28 16.96 8.91
N VAL A 156 -20.29 16.17 9.25
CA VAL A 156 -20.24 15.24 10.37
C VAL A 156 -19.26 14.12 10.07
N ARG A 157 -18.42 13.79 11.06
CA ARG A 157 -17.42 12.73 11.00
C ARG A 157 -17.91 11.55 11.85
N THR A 158 -17.96 10.36 11.23
CA THR A 158 -18.41 9.15 11.90
C THR A 158 -17.31 8.09 11.80
N PRO A 159 -16.65 7.72 12.91
CA PRO A 159 -15.65 6.65 12.91
C PRO A 159 -16.27 5.33 12.43
N LYS A 160 -15.56 4.65 11.54
CA LYS A 160 -15.91 3.29 11.08
C LYS A 160 -15.34 2.25 12.06
N PRO A 161 -15.82 1.00 12.08
CA PRO A 161 -15.25 -0.08 12.89
C PRO A 161 -13.73 -0.26 12.71
N SER A 162 -13.23 -0.10 11.50
CA SER A 162 -11.80 -0.15 11.19
C SER A 162 -10.95 0.88 11.96
N ALA A 163 -11.50 2.05 12.29
CA ALA A 163 -10.81 3.05 13.10
C ALA A 163 -10.55 2.55 14.54
N ALA A 164 -11.54 1.92 15.15
CA ALA A 164 -11.40 1.37 16.50
C ALA A 164 -10.45 0.16 16.50
N TRP A 165 -10.57 -0.71 15.48
CA TRP A 165 -9.73 -1.88 15.31
C TRP A 165 -8.26 -1.52 15.12
N LEU A 166 -7.92 -0.66 14.15
CA LEU A 166 -6.53 -0.23 13.93
C LEU A 166 -5.98 0.54 15.14
N GLY A 167 -6.82 1.36 15.78
CA GLY A 167 -6.46 2.06 17.00
C GLY A 167 -6.17 1.12 18.18
N ALA A 168 -6.78 -0.09 18.23
CA ALA A 168 -6.44 -1.09 19.24
C ALA A 168 -5.06 -1.70 18.99
N ILE A 169 -4.75 -2.06 17.73
CA ILE A 169 -3.42 -2.54 17.32
C ILE A 169 -2.34 -1.50 17.67
N ALA A 170 -2.56 -0.24 17.30
CA ALA A 170 -1.61 0.85 17.57
C ALA A 170 -1.34 1.06 19.08
N ARG A 171 -2.36 0.88 19.93
CA ARG A 171 -2.17 0.98 21.39
C ARG A 171 -1.49 -0.24 22.00
N ALA A 172 -1.80 -1.42 21.49
CA ALA A 172 -1.17 -2.66 21.94
C ALA A 172 0.28 -2.78 21.42
N ASN A 173 0.59 -2.10 20.32
CA ASN A 173 1.85 -2.23 19.59
C ASN A 173 2.17 -3.68 19.24
N THR A 174 1.16 -4.43 18.82
CA THR A 174 1.24 -5.84 18.41
C THR A 174 0.27 -6.09 17.26
N LEU A 175 0.58 -7.09 16.46
CA LEU A 175 -0.24 -7.56 15.34
C LEU A 175 -1.09 -8.79 15.69
N ASP A 176 -1.10 -9.20 16.96
CA ASP A 176 -1.88 -10.35 17.49
C ASP A 176 -3.39 -10.06 17.54
#